data_1c8cd64f34b3e63db6b91d0b4208f8e0
#
_entry.id   1c8cd64f34b3e63db6b91d0b4208f8e0
#
_cell.length_a   1.000
_cell.length_b   1.000
_cell.length_c   1.000
_cell.angle_alpha   90.00
_cell.angle_beta   90.00
_cell.angle_gamma   90.00
#
_symmetry.space_group_name_H-M   'P 1'
#
loop_
_entity.id
_entity.type
_entity.pdbx_description
1 polymer ?
#
loop_
_entity_poly.entity_id
_entity_poly.type
_entity_poly.pdbx_seq_one_letter_code
_entity_poly.pdbx_strand_id
1 'polypeptide(L)'
;MTNRAAIALGSNLGDRLSHLRFAVERLARLGSVVAVSSLYETAPVGGPEQGPYLNAVVVIDTHLTPAELLAQTQTIETEAGRVRTERWGPRTLDLDIVTMTAASGAAIEVQATDLEVPHPRAPERRFVLEPLAEVWPDAPLGATTAAEYLPDVEDQEVERIGTAWTDPRQGVAFAWLAAQVAFIVAWALLVVATADLPVRWGSAMAGVVLVAVGAGVAGWAVAAMGGRVSPLPEPRPGARLVDSGPFRWIRHPIYSGLVLAMLGVAVIVRSPLAAVGALAVGALLWFKARYEESRLRLAVEGYADYQRRVRGRMVPLPPT
;
A
#
# COMPACT_ATOMS: atom_id res chain seq x y z
N MET A 1 -7.96 3.41 -35.14
CA MET A 1 -6.79 2.55 -34.83
C MET A 1 -6.16 3.10 -33.57
N THR A 2 -5.80 2.27 -32.60
CA THR A 2 -5.25 2.71 -31.32
C THR A 2 -3.73 2.48 -31.29
N ASN A 3 -3.00 3.45 -30.77
CA ASN A 3 -1.59 3.30 -30.45
C ASN A 3 -1.46 2.65 -29.07
N ARG A 4 -0.41 1.87 -28.85
CA ARG A 4 -0.05 1.37 -27.52
C ARG A 4 1.07 2.21 -26.95
N ALA A 5 0.93 2.65 -25.70
CA ALA A 5 1.91 3.46 -25.01
C ALA A 5 2.25 2.87 -23.65
N ALA A 6 3.53 2.83 -23.31
CA ALA A 6 4.02 2.57 -21.94
C ALA A 6 4.39 3.89 -21.28
N ILE A 7 3.82 4.16 -20.11
CA ILE A 7 4.05 5.35 -19.30
C ILE A 7 4.67 4.90 -17.98
N ALA A 8 5.87 5.42 -17.66
CA ALA A 8 6.49 5.23 -16.36
C ALA A 8 5.90 6.25 -15.37
N LEU A 9 5.61 5.78 -14.18
CA LEU A 9 5.09 6.55 -13.06
C LEU A 9 6.11 6.57 -11.94
N GLY A 10 6.38 7.75 -11.38
CA GLY A 10 7.27 7.95 -10.24
C GLY A 10 6.69 8.91 -9.21
N SER A 11 6.89 8.63 -7.92
CA SER A 11 6.52 9.53 -6.82
C SER A 11 7.45 9.33 -5.63
N ASN A 12 7.95 10.43 -5.04
CA ASN A 12 8.74 10.36 -3.80
C ASN A 12 8.36 11.43 -2.77
N LEU A 13 7.28 12.18 -3.00
CA LEU A 13 6.80 13.23 -2.10
C LEU A 13 5.35 12.98 -1.67
N GLY A 14 5.07 13.13 -0.37
CA GLY A 14 3.73 13.00 0.18
C GLY A 14 3.19 11.57 0.18
N ASP A 15 1.91 11.39 -0.12
CA ASP A 15 1.29 10.07 -0.26
C ASP A 15 1.57 9.48 -1.65
N ARG A 16 2.78 8.92 -1.79
CA ARG A 16 3.31 8.35 -3.03
C ARG A 16 2.32 7.39 -3.71
N LEU A 17 1.70 6.49 -2.94
CA LEU A 17 0.77 5.49 -3.48
C LEU A 17 -0.51 6.13 -4.02
N SER A 18 -1.06 7.11 -3.30
CA SER A 18 -2.25 7.84 -3.76
C SER A 18 -1.97 8.63 -5.04
N HIS A 19 -0.77 9.21 -5.18
CA HIS A 19 -0.37 9.89 -6.43
C HIS A 19 -0.28 8.92 -7.61
N LEU A 20 0.30 7.73 -7.44
CA LEU A 20 0.35 6.74 -8.51
C LEU A 20 -1.04 6.20 -8.88
N ARG A 21 -1.92 5.97 -7.91
CA ARG A 21 -3.32 5.56 -8.16
C ARG A 21 -4.09 6.63 -8.92
N PHE A 22 -3.95 7.88 -8.51
CA PHE A 22 -4.53 9.01 -9.21
C PHE A 22 -4.08 9.05 -10.68
N ALA A 23 -2.77 8.83 -10.94
CA ALA A 23 -2.25 8.76 -12.30
C ALA A 23 -2.92 7.66 -13.12
N VAL A 24 -3.04 6.44 -12.57
CA VAL A 24 -3.72 5.33 -13.28
C VAL A 24 -5.18 5.65 -13.59
N GLU A 25 -5.92 6.23 -12.65
CA GLU A 25 -7.31 6.65 -12.87
C GLU A 25 -7.43 7.72 -13.97
N ARG A 26 -6.49 8.66 -14.06
CA ARG A 26 -6.45 9.67 -15.09
C ARG A 26 -6.05 9.10 -16.45
N LEU A 27 -5.03 8.23 -16.49
CA LEU A 27 -4.61 7.55 -17.71
C LEU A 27 -5.73 6.66 -18.29
N ALA A 28 -6.54 6.02 -17.44
CA ALA A 28 -7.71 5.25 -17.88
C ALA A 28 -8.78 6.08 -18.61
N ARG A 29 -8.75 7.41 -18.49
CA ARG A 29 -9.64 8.31 -19.26
C ARG A 29 -9.07 8.67 -20.62
N LEU A 30 -7.78 8.46 -20.82
CA LEU A 30 -7.08 8.74 -22.09
C LEU A 30 -7.08 7.54 -23.03
N GLY A 31 -7.44 6.36 -22.52
CA GLY A 31 -7.46 5.13 -23.29
C GLY A 31 -7.79 3.91 -22.45
N SER A 32 -7.70 2.73 -23.04
CA SER A 32 -7.91 1.47 -22.34
C SER A 32 -6.61 1.05 -21.63
N VAL A 33 -6.64 0.89 -20.32
CA VAL A 33 -5.52 0.33 -19.56
C VAL A 33 -5.40 -1.16 -19.88
N VAL A 34 -4.29 -1.52 -20.49
CA VAL A 34 -3.97 -2.90 -20.91
C VAL A 34 -3.30 -3.68 -19.78
N ALA A 35 -2.33 -3.04 -19.12
CA ALA A 35 -1.59 -3.66 -18.02
C ALA A 35 -1.05 -2.59 -17.07
N VAL A 36 -0.83 -2.97 -15.82
CA VAL A 36 -0.16 -2.18 -14.80
C VAL A 36 0.83 -3.07 -14.06
N SER A 37 2.07 -2.64 -13.95
CA SER A 37 3.12 -3.40 -13.28
C SER A 37 2.92 -3.46 -11.76
N SER A 38 3.70 -4.27 -11.10
CA SER A 38 3.92 -4.18 -9.66
C SER A 38 4.48 -2.81 -9.26
N LEU A 39 4.46 -2.50 -7.97
CA LEU A 39 5.18 -1.36 -7.40
C LEU A 39 6.62 -1.75 -7.09
N TYR A 40 7.52 -0.82 -7.38
CA TYR A 40 8.94 -0.93 -7.12
C TYR A 40 9.41 0.26 -6.29
N GLU A 41 10.19 0.01 -5.25
CA GLU A 41 10.83 1.05 -4.45
C GLU A 41 12.29 1.16 -4.84
N THR A 42 12.78 2.40 -5.01
CA THR A 42 14.16 2.67 -5.40
C THR A 42 14.73 3.88 -4.67
N ALA A 43 16.03 3.85 -4.42
CA ALA A 43 16.75 5.04 -4.00
C ALA A 43 16.73 6.12 -5.11
N PRO A 44 16.79 7.42 -4.76
CA PRO A 44 16.93 8.49 -5.74
C PRO A 44 18.24 8.35 -6.54
N VAL A 45 18.16 8.59 -7.84
CA VAL A 45 19.36 8.63 -8.71
C VAL A 45 19.78 10.08 -8.91
N GLY A 46 20.74 10.57 -8.09
CA GLY A 46 21.21 11.94 -8.12
C GLY A 46 20.24 12.96 -7.52
N GLY A 47 20.56 14.27 -7.63
CA GLY A 47 19.76 15.33 -7.04
C GLY A 47 20.07 15.59 -5.55
N PRO A 48 19.26 16.44 -4.88
CA PRO A 48 19.37 16.70 -3.46
C PRO A 48 19.00 15.48 -2.62
N GLU A 49 19.30 15.48 -1.32
CA GLU A 49 18.85 14.46 -0.38
C GLU A 49 17.33 14.40 -0.34
N GLN A 50 16.76 13.23 -0.64
CA GLN A 50 15.33 13.03 -0.79
C GLN A 50 14.94 11.58 -0.49
N GLY A 51 13.65 11.35 -0.22
CA GLY A 51 13.12 10.02 0.08
C GLY A 51 13.08 9.08 -1.13
N PRO A 52 12.93 7.77 -0.89
CA PRO A 52 12.86 6.76 -1.94
C PRO A 52 11.63 6.96 -2.84
N TYR A 53 11.77 6.60 -4.11
CA TYR A 53 10.70 6.63 -5.10
C TYR A 53 9.84 5.36 -5.04
N LEU A 54 8.53 5.52 -5.26
CA LEU A 54 7.68 4.46 -5.77
C LEU A 54 7.59 4.58 -7.28
N ASN A 55 7.87 3.50 -7.99
CA ASN A 55 7.84 3.44 -9.45
C ASN A 55 6.88 2.33 -9.92
N ALA A 56 6.26 2.55 -11.07
CA ALA A 56 5.45 1.57 -11.79
C ALA A 56 5.43 1.91 -13.29
N VAL A 57 4.96 0.99 -14.10
CA VAL A 57 4.64 1.23 -15.52
C VAL A 57 3.19 0.89 -15.79
N VAL A 58 2.53 1.75 -16.56
CA VAL A 58 1.17 1.54 -17.09
C VAL A 58 1.24 1.45 -18.59
N VAL A 59 0.61 0.43 -19.16
CA VAL A 59 0.42 0.28 -20.61
C VAL A 59 -1.02 0.60 -20.96
N ILE A 60 -1.20 1.53 -21.90
CA ILE A 60 -2.53 1.93 -22.39
C ILE A 60 -2.61 1.79 -23.91
N ASP A 61 -3.81 1.44 -24.41
CA ASP A 61 -4.17 1.60 -25.82
C ASP A 61 -4.97 2.91 -25.97
N THR A 62 -4.45 3.85 -26.76
CA THR A 62 -5.00 5.21 -26.87
C THR A 62 -5.07 5.67 -28.33
N HIS A 63 -5.94 6.63 -28.64
CA HIS A 63 -6.00 7.29 -29.93
C HIS A 63 -5.08 8.53 -30.02
N LEU A 64 -4.47 8.91 -28.89
CA LEU A 64 -3.62 10.09 -28.85
C LEU A 64 -2.32 9.88 -29.59
N THR A 65 -1.84 10.93 -30.22
CA THR A 65 -0.47 11.04 -30.71
C THR A 65 0.52 11.21 -29.56
N PRO A 66 1.82 10.97 -29.73
CA PRO A 66 2.81 11.19 -28.69
C PRO A 66 2.78 12.60 -28.08
N ALA A 67 2.61 13.64 -28.89
CA ALA A 67 2.55 15.02 -28.44
C ALA A 67 1.26 15.32 -27.63
N GLU A 68 0.12 14.80 -28.06
CA GLU A 68 -1.12 14.92 -27.29
C GLU A 68 -1.04 14.17 -25.97
N LEU A 69 -0.44 12.98 -25.95
CA LEU A 69 -0.24 12.20 -24.75
C LEU A 69 0.68 12.93 -23.76
N LEU A 70 1.77 13.55 -24.24
CA LEU A 70 2.67 14.38 -23.41
C LEU A 70 1.89 15.54 -22.75
N ALA A 71 1.07 16.25 -23.51
CA ALA A 71 0.26 17.35 -22.97
C ALA A 71 -0.70 16.86 -21.86
N GLN A 72 -1.28 15.67 -22.03
CA GLN A 72 -2.16 15.06 -21.03
C GLN A 72 -1.39 14.60 -19.79
N THR A 73 -0.23 13.96 -19.95
CA THR A 73 0.57 13.53 -18.78
C THR A 73 1.03 14.75 -17.96
N GLN A 74 1.45 15.84 -18.59
CA GLN A 74 1.80 17.09 -17.90
C GLN A 74 0.61 17.72 -17.16
N THR A 75 -0.59 17.62 -17.73
CA THR A 75 -1.83 18.06 -17.06
C THR A 75 -2.10 17.23 -15.80
N ILE A 76 -1.96 15.90 -15.89
CA ILE A 76 -2.13 14.99 -14.75
C ILE A 76 -1.11 15.28 -13.64
N GLU A 77 0.14 15.52 -13.98
CA GLU A 77 1.18 15.92 -13.02
C GLU A 77 0.84 17.22 -12.29
N THR A 78 0.34 18.22 -13.04
CA THR A 78 -0.09 19.52 -12.49
C THR A 78 -1.27 19.34 -11.53
N GLU A 79 -2.27 18.52 -11.89
CA GLU A 79 -3.40 18.18 -11.04
C GLU A 79 -2.97 17.43 -9.76
N ALA A 80 -1.90 16.64 -9.83
CA ALA A 80 -1.29 15.98 -8.67
C ALA A 80 -0.46 16.94 -7.79
N GLY A 81 -0.46 18.24 -8.08
CA GLY A 81 0.25 19.26 -7.31
C GLY A 81 1.75 19.29 -7.57
N ARG A 82 2.22 18.83 -8.73
CA ARG A 82 3.63 18.91 -9.09
C ARG A 82 4.06 20.37 -9.22
N VAL A 83 5.08 20.77 -8.44
CA VAL A 83 5.75 22.05 -8.53
C VAL A 83 7.20 21.82 -8.96
N ARG A 84 7.63 22.41 -10.07
CA ARG A 84 9.02 22.32 -10.56
C ARG A 84 9.85 23.39 -9.86
N THR A 85 10.49 23.04 -8.74
CA THR A 85 11.36 23.97 -7.97
C THR A 85 12.81 23.87 -8.40
N GLU A 86 13.32 22.64 -8.57
CA GLU A 86 14.71 22.40 -8.97
C GLU A 86 14.85 21.14 -9.84
N ARG A 87 15.97 21.05 -10.56
CA ARG A 87 16.27 19.89 -11.41
C ARG A 87 16.56 18.67 -10.54
N TRP A 88 15.85 17.55 -10.79
CA TRP A 88 15.93 16.28 -10.03
C TRP A 88 15.49 16.38 -8.56
N GLY A 89 14.73 17.41 -8.20
CA GLY A 89 14.12 17.54 -6.89
C GLY A 89 12.98 16.56 -6.65
N PRO A 90 12.47 16.47 -5.39
CA PRO A 90 11.37 15.61 -5.04
C PRO A 90 10.08 15.97 -5.77
N ARG A 91 9.25 14.96 -6.09
CA ARG A 91 8.04 15.10 -6.93
C ARG A 91 6.85 14.36 -6.32
N THR A 92 5.69 15.01 -6.36
CA THR A 92 4.42 14.36 -6.05
C THR A 92 4.11 13.27 -7.07
N LEU A 93 4.28 13.60 -8.36
CA LEU A 93 4.05 12.67 -9.48
C LEU A 93 4.96 13.03 -10.66
N ASP A 94 5.52 12.02 -11.32
CA ASP A 94 6.31 12.09 -12.55
C ASP A 94 5.75 11.09 -13.54
N LEU A 95 5.47 11.51 -14.78
CA LEU A 95 4.90 10.69 -15.83
C LEU A 95 5.74 10.82 -17.10
N ASP A 96 6.54 9.80 -17.41
CA ASP A 96 7.38 9.74 -18.60
C ASP A 96 6.79 8.76 -19.64
N ILE A 97 6.64 9.20 -20.90
CA ILE A 97 6.28 8.33 -22.02
C ILE A 97 7.55 7.53 -22.38
N VAL A 98 7.54 6.22 -22.09
CA VAL A 98 8.72 5.37 -22.28
C VAL A 98 8.85 4.92 -23.73
N THR A 99 7.78 4.37 -24.29
CA THR A 99 7.73 3.87 -25.67
C THR A 99 6.31 3.84 -26.20
N MET A 100 6.16 3.91 -27.49
CA MET A 100 4.87 3.78 -28.16
C MET A 100 4.97 2.93 -29.42
N THR A 101 3.88 2.21 -29.74
CA THR A 101 3.72 1.51 -31.01
C THR A 101 2.43 1.94 -31.69
N ALA A 102 2.43 1.96 -33.02
CA ALA A 102 1.23 2.14 -33.81
C ALA A 102 0.33 0.90 -33.74
N ALA A 103 -0.91 1.01 -34.20
CA ALA A 103 -1.84 -0.11 -34.31
C ALA A 103 -1.33 -1.28 -35.16
N SER A 104 -0.37 -1.04 -36.04
CA SER A 104 0.34 -2.06 -36.82
C SER A 104 1.39 -2.86 -36.01
N GLY A 105 1.69 -2.43 -34.80
CA GLY A 105 2.80 -2.95 -34.00
C GLY A 105 4.15 -2.27 -34.28
N ALA A 106 4.24 -1.38 -35.27
CA ALA A 106 5.47 -0.65 -35.56
C ALA A 106 5.81 0.34 -34.45
N ALA A 107 7.09 0.42 -34.04
CA ALA A 107 7.55 1.42 -33.10
C ALA A 107 7.28 2.84 -33.62
N ILE A 108 6.86 3.73 -32.74
CA ILE A 108 6.70 5.15 -33.01
C ILE A 108 7.97 5.84 -32.49
N GLU A 109 8.68 6.50 -33.40
CA GLU A 109 9.87 7.28 -33.06
C GLU A 109 9.57 8.77 -33.21
N VAL A 110 9.91 9.53 -32.16
CA VAL A 110 9.78 10.99 -32.10
C VAL A 110 11.07 11.58 -31.58
N GLN A 111 11.58 12.60 -32.27
CA GLN A 111 12.73 13.41 -31.84
C GLN A 111 12.34 14.87 -31.97
N ALA A 112 11.85 15.44 -30.86
CA ALA A 112 11.46 16.85 -30.75
C ALA A 112 12.16 17.47 -29.53
N THR A 113 12.14 18.79 -29.44
CA THR A 113 12.84 19.54 -28.39
C THR A 113 12.37 19.15 -26.97
N ASP A 114 11.09 18.82 -26.82
CA ASP A 114 10.41 18.55 -25.56
C ASP A 114 9.88 17.11 -25.44
N LEU A 115 10.05 16.28 -26.50
CA LEU A 115 9.58 14.89 -26.53
C LEU A 115 10.50 14.00 -27.35
N GLU A 116 11.02 12.97 -26.70
CA GLU A 116 11.75 11.90 -27.38
C GLU A 116 11.12 10.55 -27.02
N VAL A 117 10.71 9.79 -28.05
CA VAL A 117 10.10 8.45 -27.92
C VAL A 117 10.83 7.51 -28.90
N PRO A 118 11.37 6.39 -28.44
CA PRO A 118 11.47 5.94 -27.05
C PRO A 118 12.27 6.88 -26.17
N HIS A 119 11.94 6.90 -24.86
CA HIS A 119 12.60 7.77 -23.90
C HIS A 119 14.11 7.47 -23.83
N PRO A 120 15.01 8.44 -24.08
CA PRO A 120 16.43 8.19 -24.34
C PRO A 120 17.17 7.55 -23.16
N ARG A 121 16.72 7.81 -21.92
CA ARG A 121 17.34 7.27 -20.70
C ARG A 121 16.64 6.03 -20.15
N ALA A 122 15.59 5.52 -20.79
CA ALA A 122 14.91 4.31 -20.31
C ALA A 122 15.83 3.08 -20.26
N PRO A 123 16.71 2.84 -21.26
CA PRO A 123 17.62 1.71 -21.22
C PRO A 123 18.64 1.72 -20.08
N GLU A 124 18.89 2.87 -19.48
CA GLU A 124 19.87 3.05 -18.39
C GLU A 124 19.24 2.92 -17.00
N ARG A 125 17.92 2.68 -16.91
CA ARG A 125 17.15 2.80 -15.65
C ARG A 125 16.42 1.51 -15.32
N ARG A 126 16.94 0.74 -14.36
CA ARG A 126 16.29 -0.50 -13.92
C ARG A 126 14.88 -0.26 -13.38
N PHE A 127 14.64 0.85 -12.68
CA PHE A 127 13.32 1.22 -12.14
C PHE A 127 12.26 1.53 -13.21
N VAL A 128 12.68 1.67 -14.50
CA VAL A 128 11.81 1.76 -15.68
C VAL A 128 11.74 0.40 -16.37
N LEU A 129 12.89 -0.24 -16.60
CA LEU A 129 12.98 -1.48 -17.38
C LEU A 129 12.30 -2.66 -16.67
N GLU A 130 12.52 -2.84 -15.38
CA GLU A 130 11.97 -3.98 -14.63
C GLU A 130 10.43 -3.97 -14.60
N PRO A 131 9.75 -2.85 -14.24
CA PRO A 131 8.29 -2.79 -14.34
C PRO A 131 7.77 -2.83 -15.79
N LEU A 132 8.53 -2.31 -16.76
CA LEU A 132 8.14 -2.39 -18.18
C LEU A 132 8.21 -3.83 -18.69
N ALA A 133 9.29 -4.55 -18.42
CA ALA A 133 9.46 -5.94 -18.81
C ALA A 133 8.46 -6.88 -18.14
N GLU A 134 7.97 -6.55 -16.93
CA GLU A 134 6.90 -7.28 -16.26
C GLU A 134 5.58 -7.25 -17.05
N VAL A 135 5.25 -6.13 -17.69
CA VAL A 135 3.93 -5.92 -18.32
C VAL A 135 3.98 -5.89 -19.84
N TRP A 136 5.14 -5.62 -20.42
CA TRP A 136 5.37 -5.60 -21.86
C TRP A 136 6.83 -5.92 -22.16
N PRO A 137 7.26 -7.21 -22.04
CA PRO A 137 8.66 -7.62 -22.20
C PRO A 137 9.24 -7.27 -23.56
N ASP A 138 8.44 -7.36 -24.62
CA ASP A 138 8.82 -7.06 -25.99
C ASP A 138 8.62 -5.59 -26.38
N ALA A 139 8.48 -4.68 -25.38
CA ALA A 139 8.33 -3.24 -25.62
C ALA A 139 9.56 -2.71 -26.37
N PRO A 140 9.38 -2.05 -27.54
CA PRO A 140 10.51 -1.57 -28.31
C PRO A 140 11.18 -0.36 -27.63
N LEU A 141 12.49 -0.44 -27.42
CA LEU A 141 13.31 0.63 -26.85
C LEU A 141 14.52 0.94 -27.75
N GLY A 142 14.26 1.50 -28.93
CA GLY A 142 15.31 1.73 -29.93
C GLY A 142 15.72 0.44 -30.63
N ALA A 143 16.98 0.01 -30.45
CA ALA A 143 17.54 -1.12 -31.18
C ALA A 143 17.05 -2.50 -30.69
N THR A 144 16.54 -2.58 -29.45
CA THR A 144 16.14 -3.84 -28.82
C THR A 144 14.93 -3.68 -27.91
N THR A 145 14.65 -4.62 -27.03
CA THR A 145 13.45 -4.65 -26.17
C THR A 145 13.76 -4.33 -24.71
N ALA A 146 12.72 -4.04 -23.92
CA ALA A 146 12.88 -3.77 -22.49
C ALA A 146 13.53 -4.95 -21.75
N ALA A 147 13.16 -6.18 -22.08
CA ALA A 147 13.70 -7.37 -21.43
C ALA A 147 15.19 -7.59 -21.74
N GLU A 148 15.63 -7.23 -22.94
CA GLU A 148 17.03 -7.42 -23.39
C GLU A 148 18.00 -6.40 -22.77
N TYR A 149 17.50 -5.23 -22.31
CA TYR A 149 18.32 -4.24 -21.57
C TYR A 149 18.48 -4.55 -20.07
N LEU A 150 17.64 -5.40 -19.47
CA LEU A 150 17.68 -5.67 -18.03
C LEU A 150 19.04 -6.15 -17.50
N PRO A 151 19.79 -7.04 -18.19
CA PRO A 151 21.11 -7.47 -17.72
C PRO A 151 22.12 -6.33 -17.57
N ASP A 152 21.99 -5.25 -18.38
CA ASP A 152 22.94 -4.12 -18.38
C ASP A 152 22.78 -3.21 -17.14
N VAL A 153 21.72 -3.37 -16.35
CA VAL A 153 21.37 -2.54 -15.18
C VAL A 153 21.12 -3.37 -13.90
N GLU A 154 21.60 -4.61 -13.86
CA GLU A 154 21.40 -5.51 -12.69
C GLU A 154 22.05 -4.98 -11.41
N ASP A 155 23.05 -4.13 -11.50
CA ASP A 155 23.73 -3.47 -10.38
C ASP A 155 22.90 -2.43 -9.65
N GLN A 156 21.80 -1.96 -10.24
CA GLN A 156 20.89 -0.99 -9.62
C GLN A 156 19.93 -1.70 -8.67
N GLU A 157 19.87 -1.24 -7.41
CA GLU A 157 18.95 -1.79 -6.42
C GLU A 157 17.51 -1.34 -6.68
N VAL A 158 16.62 -2.32 -6.88
CA VAL A 158 15.19 -2.13 -7.09
C VAL A 158 14.43 -3.16 -6.25
N GLU A 159 13.62 -2.72 -5.31
CA GLU A 159 12.81 -3.62 -4.47
C GLU A 159 11.36 -3.68 -4.98
N ARG A 160 10.92 -4.88 -5.38
CA ARG A 160 9.51 -5.12 -5.71
C ARG A 160 8.68 -5.24 -4.43
N ILE A 161 7.82 -4.26 -4.15
CA ILE A 161 7.10 -4.15 -2.86
C ILE A 161 5.62 -4.50 -2.91
N GLY A 162 4.99 -4.60 -4.09
CA GLY A 162 3.57 -4.92 -4.15
C GLY A 162 3.03 -5.16 -5.54
N THR A 163 2.04 -6.05 -5.61
CA THR A 163 1.21 -6.34 -6.79
C THR A 163 -0.21 -5.83 -6.57
N ALA A 164 -1.01 -5.68 -7.65
CA ALA A 164 -2.44 -5.33 -7.59
C ALA A 164 -2.75 -4.06 -6.76
N TRP A 165 -1.87 -3.07 -6.79
CA TRP A 165 -1.97 -1.81 -6.05
C TRP A 165 -2.98 -0.81 -6.65
N THR A 166 -3.36 -1.01 -7.90
CA THR A 166 -4.31 -0.14 -8.64
C THR A 166 -5.77 -0.48 -8.35
N ASP A 167 -6.01 -1.68 -7.81
CA ASP A 167 -7.37 -2.08 -7.47
C ASP A 167 -7.87 -1.18 -6.32
N PRO A 168 -8.89 -0.33 -6.55
CA PRO A 168 -9.51 0.42 -5.48
C PRO A 168 -10.33 -0.56 -4.63
N ARG A 169 -9.63 -1.39 -3.83
CA ARG A 169 -10.24 -2.39 -2.95
C ARG A 169 -10.97 -1.76 -1.78
N GLN A 170 -11.70 -0.69 -2.02
CA GLN A 170 -12.73 -0.25 -1.10
C GLN A 170 -13.65 -1.42 -0.75
N GLY A 171 -13.99 -2.27 -1.72
CA GLY A 171 -14.72 -3.50 -1.49
C GLY A 171 -14.03 -4.48 -0.52
N VAL A 172 -12.71 -4.66 -0.62
CA VAL A 172 -11.95 -5.53 0.29
C VAL A 172 -11.85 -4.91 1.68
N ALA A 173 -11.66 -3.58 1.78
CA ALA A 173 -11.65 -2.89 3.07
C ALA A 173 -13.00 -2.99 3.79
N PHE A 174 -14.11 -2.82 3.07
CA PHE A 174 -15.45 -3.03 3.60
C PHE A 174 -15.72 -4.51 3.94
N ALA A 175 -15.22 -5.46 3.15
CA ALA A 175 -15.34 -6.90 3.45
C ALA A 175 -14.62 -7.25 4.75
N TRP A 176 -13.43 -6.71 5.01
CA TRP A 176 -12.74 -6.87 6.29
C TRP A 176 -13.51 -6.28 7.46
N LEU A 177 -14.09 -5.09 7.29
CA LEU A 177 -14.92 -4.47 8.32
C LEU A 177 -16.19 -5.30 8.57
N ALA A 178 -16.89 -5.73 7.53
CA ALA A 178 -18.08 -6.56 7.63
C ALA A 178 -17.78 -7.90 8.31
N ALA A 179 -16.69 -8.57 7.94
CA ALA A 179 -16.25 -9.81 8.60
C ALA A 179 -15.93 -9.57 10.08
N GLN A 180 -15.22 -8.50 10.41
CA GLN A 180 -14.91 -8.15 11.80
C GLN A 180 -16.18 -7.92 12.62
N VAL A 181 -17.14 -7.16 12.11
CA VAL A 181 -18.42 -6.88 12.78
C VAL A 181 -19.21 -8.19 12.96
N ALA A 182 -19.31 -9.02 11.89
CA ALA A 182 -20.03 -10.30 11.95
C ALA A 182 -19.42 -11.25 12.99
N PHE A 183 -18.10 -11.36 13.06
CA PHE A 183 -17.42 -12.19 14.05
C PHE A 183 -17.62 -11.69 15.48
N ILE A 184 -17.56 -10.37 15.70
CA ILE A 184 -17.82 -9.79 17.04
C ILE A 184 -19.26 -10.00 17.45
N VAL A 185 -20.24 -9.80 16.55
CA VAL A 185 -21.66 -10.05 16.82
C VAL A 185 -21.91 -11.52 17.11
N ALA A 186 -21.37 -12.44 16.32
CA ALA A 186 -21.48 -13.86 16.56
C ALA A 186 -20.89 -14.26 17.92
N TRP A 187 -19.75 -13.69 18.28
CA TRP A 187 -19.15 -13.88 19.60
C TRP A 187 -20.04 -13.34 20.72
N ALA A 188 -20.63 -12.14 20.58
CA ALA A 188 -21.52 -11.57 21.58
C ALA A 188 -22.78 -12.43 21.79
N LEU A 189 -23.37 -12.94 20.70
CA LEU A 189 -24.49 -13.88 20.78
C LEU A 189 -24.08 -15.18 21.49
N LEU A 190 -22.87 -15.68 21.23
CA LEU A 190 -22.34 -16.85 21.91
C LEU A 190 -22.17 -16.62 23.42
N VAL A 191 -21.67 -15.43 23.82
CA VAL A 191 -21.57 -15.02 25.22
C VAL A 191 -22.95 -15.05 25.87
N VAL A 192 -23.97 -14.46 25.24
CA VAL A 192 -25.36 -14.44 25.77
C VAL A 192 -25.91 -15.85 25.87
N ALA A 193 -25.73 -16.68 24.84
CA ALA A 193 -26.24 -18.05 24.83
C ALA A 193 -25.59 -18.99 25.86
N THR A 194 -24.42 -18.61 26.40
CA THR A 194 -23.66 -19.43 27.35
C THR A 194 -23.54 -18.78 28.74
N ALA A 195 -24.30 -17.72 29.02
CA ALA A 195 -24.19 -16.92 30.24
C ALA A 195 -24.81 -17.55 31.51
N ASP A 196 -25.56 -18.64 31.40
CA ASP A 196 -26.33 -19.24 32.49
C ASP A 196 -25.52 -20.04 33.53
N LEU A 197 -24.17 -19.99 33.41
CA LEU A 197 -23.31 -20.72 34.35
C LEU A 197 -23.04 -19.85 35.60
N PRO A 198 -23.21 -20.42 36.85
CA PRO A 198 -22.98 -19.68 38.07
C PRO A 198 -21.54 -19.19 38.18
N VAL A 199 -21.33 -17.88 38.33
CA VAL A 199 -20.01 -17.25 38.42
C VAL A 199 -19.43 -17.42 39.81
N ARG A 200 -18.20 -17.95 39.94
CA ARG A 200 -17.43 -17.91 41.20
C ARG A 200 -16.61 -16.63 41.24
N TRP A 201 -16.53 -15.99 42.39
CA TRP A 201 -15.87 -14.70 42.60
C TRP A 201 -14.41 -14.68 42.03
N GLY A 202 -13.62 -15.68 42.27
CA GLY A 202 -12.22 -15.73 41.81
C GLY A 202 -12.05 -15.67 40.27
N SER A 203 -12.96 -16.30 39.53
CA SER A 203 -12.93 -16.25 38.05
C SER A 203 -13.47 -14.92 37.53
N ALA A 204 -14.44 -14.31 38.20
CA ALA A 204 -14.95 -12.99 37.84
C ALA A 204 -13.87 -11.91 38.00
N MET A 205 -13.13 -11.91 39.10
CA MET A 205 -12.04 -10.96 39.32
C MET A 205 -10.93 -11.07 38.25
N ALA A 206 -10.49 -12.28 37.93
CA ALA A 206 -9.51 -12.49 36.87
C ALA A 206 -10.01 -11.97 35.50
N GLY A 207 -11.28 -12.25 35.18
CA GLY A 207 -11.92 -11.75 33.96
C GLY A 207 -12.01 -10.23 33.93
N VAL A 208 -12.41 -9.58 35.05
CA VAL A 208 -12.47 -8.13 35.16
C VAL A 208 -11.09 -7.49 34.95
N VAL A 209 -10.04 -8.07 35.54
CA VAL A 209 -8.65 -7.60 35.34
C VAL A 209 -8.27 -7.70 33.83
N LEU A 210 -8.58 -8.81 33.17
CA LEU A 210 -8.29 -8.96 31.75
C LEU A 210 -9.05 -7.93 30.88
N VAL A 211 -10.33 -7.68 31.20
CA VAL A 211 -11.12 -6.64 30.51
C VAL A 211 -10.48 -5.26 30.73
N ALA A 212 -10.14 -4.92 31.97
CA ALA A 212 -9.56 -3.64 32.31
C ALA A 212 -8.20 -3.41 31.62
N VAL A 213 -7.34 -4.42 31.62
CA VAL A 213 -6.04 -4.36 30.93
C VAL A 213 -6.24 -4.25 29.42
N GLY A 214 -7.12 -5.06 28.83
CA GLY A 214 -7.42 -5.01 27.40
C GLY A 214 -7.98 -3.66 26.97
N ALA A 215 -8.96 -3.13 27.69
CA ALA A 215 -9.53 -1.79 27.45
C ALA A 215 -8.47 -0.68 27.65
N GLY A 216 -7.63 -0.81 28.67
CA GLY A 216 -6.54 0.13 28.95
C GLY A 216 -5.52 0.18 27.80
N VAL A 217 -5.08 -0.97 27.29
CA VAL A 217 -4.15 -1.05 26.14
C VAL A 217 -4.78 -0.45 24.88
N ALA A 218 -6.04 -0.79 24.58
CA ALA A 218 -6.74 -0.24 23.44
C ALA A 218 -6.96 1.27 23.56
N GLY A 219 -7.39 1.75 24.71
CA GLY A 219 -7.58 3.18 25.00
C GLY A 219 -6.29 3.98 24.91
N TRP A 220 -5.17 3.44 25.44
CA TRP A 220 -3.86 4.06 25.31
C TRP A 220 -3.42 4.16 23.85
N ALA A 221 -3.67 3.10 23.06
CA ALA A 221 -3.37 3.13 21.61
C ALA A 221 -4.20 4.18 20.87
N VAL A 222 -5.50 4.28 21.16
CA VAL A 222 -6.38 5.32 20.57
C VAL A 222 -5.89 6.72 20.93
N ALA A 223 -5.50 6.94 22.19
CA ALA A 223 -4.96 8.23 22.64
C ALA A 223 -3.63 8.58 21.91
N ALA A 224 -2.72 7.60 21.74
CA ALA A 224 -1.47 7.79 21.01
C ALA A 224 -1.69 8.12 19.52
N MET A 225 -2.77 7.65 18.92
CA MET A 225 -3.15 7.97 17.53
C MET A 225 -3.79 9.36 17.39
N GLY A 226 -4.11 10.07 18.49
CA GLY A 226 -4.66 11.42 18.46
C GLY A 226 -5.96 11.55 17.65
N GLY A 227 -6.87 10.58 17.77
CA GLY A 227 -8.17 10.57 17.07
C GLY A 227 -8.11 10.15 15.60
N ARG A 228 -6.96 9.72 15.09
CA ARG A 228 -6.77 9.27 13.70
C ARG A 228 -7.13 7.80 13.47
N VAL A 229 -7.89 7.21 14.36
CA VAL A 229 -8.32 5.81 14.27
C VAL A 229 -9.25 5.62 13.07
N SER A 230 -9.01 4.57 12.28
CA SER A 230 -9.92 4.13 11.22
C SER A 230 -10.26 2.65 11.43
N PRO A 231 -11.54 2.26 11.31
CA PRO A 231 -11.91 0.85 11.33
C PRO A 231 -11.57 0.13 10.02
N LEU A 232 -11.30 0.89 8.95
CA LEU A 232 -10.91 0.36 7.65
C LEU A 232 -9.41 0.08 7.63
N PRO A 233 -8.97 -1.02 6.99
CA PRO A 233 -7.57 -1.41 6.88
C PRO A 233 -6.77 -0.60 5.85
N GLU A 234 -7.36 0.43 5.26
CA GLU A 234 -6.71 1.33 4.33
C GLU A 234 -6.20 2.58 5.06
N PRO A 235 -4.92 2.95 4.87
CA PRO A 235 -4.38 4.20 5.40
C PRO A 235 -5.14 5.40 4.83
N ARG A 236 -5.41 6.41 5.66
CA ARG A 236 -5.98 7.67 5.19
C ARG A 236 -4.93 8.46 4.41
N PRO A 237 -5.33 9.28 3.42
CA PRO A 237 -4.41 10.22 2.78
C PRO A 237 -3.67 11.06 3.82
N GLY A 238 -2.34 11.17 3.69
CA GLY A 238 -1.49 11.87 4.65
C GLY A 238 -1.31 11.15 6.00
N ALA A 239 -1.55 9.83 6.06
CA ALA A 239 -1.26 9.04 7.26
C ALA A 239 0.22 9.16 7.64
N ARG A 240 0.49 9.39 8.93
CA ARG A 240 1.84 9.47 9.48
C ARG A 240 2.08 8.27 10.39
N LEU A 241 3.34 7.87 10.46
CA LEU A 241 3.78 6.81 11.37
C LEU A 241 3.48 7.21 12.83
N VAL A 242 2.86 6.29 13.56
CA VAL A 242 2.68 6.39 15.01
C VAL A 242 3.50 5.25 15.64
N ASP A 243 4.62 5.61 16.29
CA ASP A 243 5.53 4.67 16.95
C ASP A 243 5.70 4.95 18.45
N SER A 244 4.82 5.78 19.01
CA SER A 244 4.78 6.17 20.43
C SER A 244 3.75 5.34 21.23
N GLY A 245 3.78 5.48 22.55
CA GLY A 245 2.86 4.75 23.43
C GLY A 245 3.01 3.23 23.28
N PRO A 246 1.92 2.46 23.20
CA PRO A 246 1.96 1.01 23.09
C PRO A 246 2.52 0.52 21.76
N PHE A 247 2.56 1.39 20.72
CA PHE A 247 3.15 1.08 19.41
C PHE A 247 4.68 0.86 19.47
N ARG A 248 5.33 1.18 20.58
CA ARG A 248 6.76 0.87 20.82
C ARG A 248 7.02 -0.62 20.96
N TRP A 249 6.02 -1.43 21.34
CA TRP A 249 6.16 -2.86 21.62
C TRP A 249 5.32 -3.74 20.70
N ILE A 250 4.16 -3.23 20.24
CA ILE A 250 3.18 -3.99 19.47
C ILE A 250 2.68 -3.08 18.34
N ARG A 251 2.61 -3.60 17.10
CA ARG A 251 2.15 -2.82 15.95
C ARG A 251 0.64 -2.62 15.90
N HIS A 252 -0.14 -3.56 16.47
CA HIS A 252 -1.61 -3.51 16.50
C HIS A 252 -2.17 -3.63 17.92
N PRO A 253 -1.84 -2.67 18.81
CA PRO A 253 -2.23 -2.75 20.23
C PRO A 253 -3.74 -2.67 20.45
N ILE A 254 -4.51 -2.00 19.55
CA ILE A 254 -5.98 -1.97 19.64
C ILE A 254 -6.56 -3.38 19.48
N TYR A 255 -6.05 -4.17 18.51
CA TYR A 255 -6.49 -5.54 18.30
C TYR A 255 -6.13 -6.46 19.46
N SER A 256 -4.94 -6.30 19.99
CA SER A 256 -4.50 -7.04 21.18
C SER A 256 -5.39 -6.76 22.38
N GLY A 257 -5.68 -5.48 22.63
CA GLY A 257 -6.56 -5.04 23.71
C GLY A 257 -7.98 -5.58 23.56
N LEU A 258 -8.52 -5.56 22.33
CA LEU A 258 -9.86 -6.09 22.05
C LEU A 258 -9.94 -7.60 22.35
N VAL A 259 -9.01 -8.39 21.82
CA VAL A 259 -8.98 -9.86 22.04
C VAL A 259 -8.82 -10.16 23.53
N LEU A 260 -7.96 -9.43 24.24
CA LEU A 260 -7.75 -9.63 25.68
C LEU A 260 -9.03 -9.31 26.49
N ALA A 261 -9.75 -8.24 26.14
CA ALA A 261 -11.02 -7.91 26.76
C ALA A 261 -12.08 -8.97 26.49
N MET A 262 -12.17 -9.48 25.27
CA MET A 262 -13.10 -10.56 24.91
C MET A 262 -12.79 -11.86 25.68
N LEU A 263 -11.52 -12.22 25.85
CA LEU A 263 -11.11 -13.34 26.70
C LEU A 263 -11.49 -13.11 28.15
N GLY A 264 -11.35 -11.87 28.65
CA GLY A 264 -11.77 -11.49 29.99
C GLY A 264 -13.27 -11.70 30.20
N VAL A 265 -14.11 -11.28 29.26
CA VAL A 265 -15.57 -11.55 29.29
C VAL A 265 -15.85 -13.06 29.28
N ALA A 266 -15.18 -13.84 28.42
CA ALA A 266 -15.34 -15.28 28.37
C ALA A 266 -15.01 -15.96 29.73
N VAL A 267 -14.00 -15.44 30.45
CA VAL A 267 -13.64 -15.87 31.81
C VAL A 267 -14.75 -15.52 32.81
N ILE A 268 -15.31 -14.31 32.74
CA ILE A 268 -16.41 -13.87 33.60
C ILE A 268 -17.63 -14.79 33.45
N VAL A 269 -18.04 -15.03 32.19
CA VAL A 269 -19.22 -15.89 31.90
C VAL A 269 -18.88 -17.39 31.93
N ARG A 270 -17.62 -17.76 32.18
CA ARG A 270 -17.12 -19.14 32.28
C ARG A 270 -17.41 -20.00 31.06
N SER A 271 -17.46 -19.40 29.90
CA SER A 271 -17.75 -20.08 28.65
C SER A 271 -16.44 -20.42 27.90
N PRO A 272 -16.01 -21.70 27.87
CA PRO A 272 -14.90 -22.10 27.00
C PRO A 272 -15.18 -21.81 25.53
N LEU A 273 -16.46 -21.90 25.13
CA LEU A 273 -16.89 -21.63 23.76
C LEU A 273 -16.75 -20.13 23.41
N ALA A 274 -17.08 -19.24 24.35
CA ALA A 274 -16.81 -17.80 24.18
C ALA A 274 -15.31 -17.50 24.13
N ALA A 275 -14.46 -18.25 24.85
CA ALA A 275 -13.01 -18.11 24.74
C ALA A 275 -12.49 -18.55 23.36
N VAL A 276 -12.98 -19.67 22.84
CA VAL A 276 -12.66 -20.11 21.47
C VAL A 276 -13.13 -19.09 20.43
N GLY A 277 -14.33 -18.51 20.60
CA GLY A 277 -14.82 -17.42 19.75
C GLY A 277 -13.93 -16.18 19.79
N ALA A 278 -13.45 -15.77 20.97
CA ALA A 278 -12.50 -14.66 21.11
C ALA A 278 -11.17 -14.92 20.38
N LEU A 279 -10.67 -16.16 20.44
CA LEU A 279 -9.47 -16.56 19.70
C LEU A 279 -9.73 -16.57 18.18
N ALA A 280 -10.92 -16.97 17.73
CA ALA A 280 -11.30 -16.90 16.31
C ALA A 280 -11.33 -15.45 15.80
N VAL A 281 -11.89 -14.50 16.60
CA VAL A 281 -11.79 -13.07 16.31
C VAL A 281 -10.32 -12.63 16.27
N GLY A 282 -9.49 -13.10 17.19
CA GLY A 282 -8.05 -12.84 17.21
C GLY A 282 -7.34 -13.30 15.93
N ALA A 283 -7.66 -14.49 15.44
CA ALA A 283 -7.13 -15.00 14.17
C ALA A 283 -7.57 -14.14 12.97
N LEU A 284 -8.85 -13.75 12.90
CA LEU A 284 -9.35 -12.84 11.87
C LEU A 284 -8.57 -11.50 11.90
N LEU A 285 -8.41 -10.90 13.08
CA LEU A 285 -7.68 -9.63 13.26
C LEU A 285 -6.18 -9.77 12.92
N TRP A 286 -5.58 -10.96 13.14
CA TRP A 286 -4.21 -11.23 12.71
C TRP A 286 -4.05 -11.18 11.19
N PHE A 287 -4.99 -11.77 10.43
CA PHE A 287 -4.97 -11.71 8.97
C PHE A 287 -5.28 -10.30 8.47
N LYS A 288 -6.24 -9.59 9.10
CA LYS A 288 -6.52 -8.19 8.81
C LYS A 288 -5.28 -7.32 9.03
N ALA A 289 -4.57 -7.49 10.16
CA ALA A 289 -3.34 -6.78 10.45
C ALA A 289 -2.24 -7.01 9.40
N ARG A 290 -2.10 -8.24 8.88
CA ARG A 290 -1.17 -8.51 7.76
C ARG A 290 -1.53 -7.72 6.51
N TYR A 291 -2.80 -7.64 6.19
CA TYR A 291 -3.29 -6.85 5.07
C TYR A 291 -3.03 -5.35 5.30
N GLU A 292 -3.35 -4.81 6.48
CA GLU A 292 -3.06 -3.42 6.87
C GLU A 292 -1.56 -3.09 6.77
N GLU A 293 -0.69 -3.95 7.28
CA GLU A 293 0.76 -3.76 7.22
C GLU A 293 1.28 -3.67 5.78
N SER A 294 0.72 -4.47 4.85
CA SER A 294 1.08 -4.39 3.44
C SER A 294 0.71 -3.03 2.82
N ARG A 295 -0.41 -2.43 3.26
CA ARG A 295 -0.87 -1.12 2.81
C ARG A 295 -0.09 0.03 3.44
N LEU A 296 0.22 -0.10 4.75
CA LEU A 296 1.01 0.89 5.49
C LEU A 296 2.45 1.01 4.96
N ARG A 297 3.06 -0.11 4.54
CA ARG A 297 4.38 -0.06 3.89
C ARG A 297 4.39 0.80 2.63
N LEU A 298 3.30 0.80 1.86
CA LEU A 298 3.18 1.54 0.62
C LEU A 298 2.86 3.02 0.84
N ALA A 299 2.09 3.33 1.88
CA ALA A 299 1.52 4.67 2.08
C ALA A 299 2.24 5.51 3.16
N VAL A 300 2.99 4.88 4.07
CA VAL A 300 3.57 5.57 5.25
C VAL A 300 5.09 5.46 5.23
N GLU A 301 5.73 6.60 5.06
CA GLU A 301 7.19 6.70 5.11
C GLU A 301 7.75 6.19 6.45
N GLY A 302 8.84 5.43 6.40
CA GLY A 302 9.49 4.86 7.58
C GLY A 302 8.77 3.64 8.20
N TYR A 303 7.62 3.18 7.64
CA TYR A 303 6.90 2.04 8.21
C TYR A 303 7.69 0.73 8.12
N ALA A 304 8.47 0.51 7.07
CA ALA A 304 9.32 -0.67 6.92
C ALA A 304 10.39 -0.74 8.03
N ASP A 305 11.02 0.39 8.35
CA ASP A 305 12.00 0.50 9.46
C ASP A 305 11.34 0.28 10.82
N TYR A 306 10.17 0.86 11.02
CA TYR A 306 9.37 0.63 12.22
C TYR A 306 9.05 -0.86 12.38
N GLN A 307 8.64 -1.55 11.30
CA GLN A 307 8.31 -2.96 11.31
C GLN A 307 9.53 -3.85 11.64
N ARG A 308 10.75 -3.43 11.25
CA ARG A 308 12.00 -4.10 11.65
C ARG A 308 12.29 -3.93 13.13
N ARG A 309 12.11 -2.72 13.67
CA ARG A 309 12.32 -2.41 15.09
C ARG A 309 11.29 -3.05 16.00
N VAL A 310 9.99 -2.99 15.63
CA VAL A 310 8.89 -3.52 16.43
C VAL A 310 8.38 -4.82 15.82
N ARG A 311 8.95 -5.94 16.24
CA ARG A 311 8.63 -7.26 15.67
C ARG A 311 7.26 -7.80 16.06
N GLY A 312 6.75 -7.40 17.23
CA GLY A 312 5.46 -7.81 17.74
C GLY A 312 4.29 -7.25 16.93
N ARG A 313 3.48 -8.12 16.28
CA ARG A 313 2.28 -7.68 15.57
C ARG A 313 1.12 -7.40 16.55
N MET A 314 0.67 -8.44 17.24
CA MET A 314 -0.40 -8.38 18.26
C MET A 314 0.08 -8.86 19.64
N VAL A 315 1.25 -9.47 19.71
CA VAL A 315 1.89 -9.91 20.94
C VAL A 315 3.28 -9.28 21.00
N PRO A 316 3.71 -8.72 22.15
CA PRO A 316 5.03 -8.16 22.27
C PRO A 316 6.09 -9.25 22.08
N LEU A 317 7.09 -8.97 21.24
CA LEU A 317 8.24 -9.84 21.05
C LEU A 317 9.49 -9.09 21.53
N PRO A 318 10.47 -9.77 22.13
CA PRO A 318 11.69 -9.13 22.58
C PRO A 318 12.42 -8.51 21.38
N PRO A 319 13.08 -7.36 21.57
CA PRO A 319 14.02 -6.82 20.59
C PRO A 319 15.18 -7.81 20.41
N THR A 320 15.72 -7.88 19.22
CA THR A 320 16.94 -8.67 18.92
C THR A 320 18.15 -7.90 19.31
#